data_14dc83fd450e1a9dc7ecee0e26653526
#
_entry.id   14dc83fd450e1a9dc7ecee0e26653526
#
_cell.length_a   1.000
_cell.length_b   1.000
_cell.length_c   1.000
_cell.angle_alpha   90.00
_cell.angle_beta   90.00
_cell.angle_gamma   90.00
#
_symmetry.space_group_name_H-M   'P 1'
#
loop_
_entity.id
_entity.type
_entity.pdbx_description
1 polymer ?
#
loop_
_entity_poly.entity_id
_entity_poly.type
_entity_poly.pdbx_seq_one_letter_code
_entity_poly.pdbx_strand_id
1 'polypeptide(L)'
;MKNKKDPAFTRKLISLVMPIAFQQFMLALVSASDALMLGVISQDSLSAVSLAGQITFIHNLLLEAMTIGLSLIAAQYWGKGDIPAVERIFAFVMKVTNVISLVFTLSALLIPGMLMRIFTNDPVLIRGGSLYLRVIAVSYLLTGISQMYLCILKNSGRAAKSSMISATSVVVNIFINAVLIYGLFGMPRMEIAGAALATVTARIIEVTWCVLETVGKDQVKLRAKYLRRDDPVLRRDFWKYTTPVICNEIVWGTGFSMYSVIMGHLGSDAVAANSIASIVKNLAGCFCMGLGNGGGIMVGNELGAGKLEKAKEYGRRLCHLSVSSGIVSGLVLLAFSPLILRVANLSVTAEGYLKGMLLICAYYMIGRSVNGVTISGIFCAGGDSKFGLYCDCISMWCIMVPLGLIAAFVLKLPVLAVYFVISLDEFVKIPAVYLNYKKYRWVKDLTVKTDPT
;
A
#
# COMPACT_ATOMS: atom_id res chain seq x y z
N MET A 1 -11.03 -28.86 -20.72
CA MET A 1 -9.72 -29.37 -20.22
C MET A 1 -9.82 -29.44 -18.70
N LYS A 2 -9.71 -30.65 -18.11
CA LYS A 2 -9.86 -30.92 -16.67
C LYS A 2 -8.87 -30.08 -15.86
N ASN A 3 -9.38 -29.32 -14.89
CA ASN A 3 -8.64 -28.60 -13.88
C ASN A 3 -7.80 -29.59 -13.05
N LYS A 4 -6.60 -29.96 -13.52
CA LYS A 4 -5.64 -30.64 -12.67
C LYS A 4 -5.27 -29.65 -11.56
N LYS A 5 -5.73 -29.92 -10.33
CA LYS A 5 -5.25 -29.24 -9.13
C LYS A 5 -3.73 -29.40 -9.13
N ASP A 6 -3.00 -28.32 -9.38
CA ASP A 6 -1.54 -28.29 -9.24
C ASP A 6 -1.24 -27.96 -7.76
N PRO A 7 -0.91 -28.97 -6.95
CA PRO A 7 -0.67 -28.77 -5.52
C PRO A 7 0.53 -27.86 -5.28
N ALA A 8 1.49 -27.81 -6.21
CA ALA A 8 2.65 -26.95 -6.12
C ALA A 8 2.26 -25.47 -6.27
N PHE A 9 1.36 -25.14 -7.21
CA PHE A 9 0.81 -23.79 -7.35
C PHE A 9 0.11 -23.33 -6.07
N THR A 10 -0.81 -24.15 -5.56
CA THR A 10 -1.60 -23.79 -4.36
C THR A 10 -0.70 -23.61 -3.14
N ARG A 11 0.26 -24.51 -2.93
CA ARG A 11 1.21 -24.41 -1.81
C ARG A 11 2.05 -23.15 -1.90
N LYS A 12 2.61 -22.85 -3.09
CA LYS A 12 3.42 -21.63 -3.33
C LYS A 12 2.58 -20.37 -3.16
N LEU A 13 1.34 -20.38 -3.66
CA LEU A 13 0.41 -19.27 -3.52
C LEU A 13 0.10 -18.97 -2.05
N ILE A 14 -0.33 -19.97 -1.29
CA ILE A 14 -0.68 -19.80 0.12
C ILE A 14 0.53 -19.32 0.93
N SER A 15 1.72 -19.88 0.69
CA SER A 15 2.95 -19.50 1.41
C SER A 15 3.40 -18.06 1.15
N LEU A 16 2.98 -17.43 0.07
CA LEU A 16 3.25 -16.02 -0.23
C LEU A 16 2.06 -15.12 0.13
N VAL A 17 0.87 -15.46 -0.34
CA VAL A 17 -0.31 -14.60 -0.22
C VAL A 17 -0.77 -14.44 1.22
N MET A 18 -0.86 -15.53 1.99
CA MET A 18 -1.38 -15.45 3.36
C MET A 18 -0.50 -14.60 4.29
N PRO A 19 0.85 -14.76 4.30
CA PRO A 19 1.69 -13.87 5.09
C PRO A 19 1.61 -12.41 4.65
N ILE A 20 1.59 -12.14 3.34
CA ILE A 20 1.50 -10.76 2.82
C ILE A 20 0.15 -10.12 3.17
N ALA A 21 -0.96 -10.87 3.02
CA ALA A 21 -2.29 -10.39 3.40
C ALA A 21 -2.37 -10.12 4.92
N PHE A 22 -1.81 -10.99 5.73
CA PHE A 22 -1.73 -10.80 7.19
C PHE A 22 -0.88 -9.56 7.54
N GLN A 23 0.24 -9.35 6.87
CA GLN A 23 1.06 -8.14 7.04
C GLN A 23 0.26 -6.86 6.75
N GLN A 24 -0.48 -6.84 5.62
CA GLN A 24 -1.31 -5.70 5.26
C GLN A 24 -2.44 -5.45 6.27
N PHE A 25 -3.06 -6.52 6.76
CA PHE A 25 -4.07 -6.43 7.81
C PHE A 25 -3.50 -5.84 9.11
N MET A 26 -2.34 -6.28 9.55
CA MET A 26 -1.66 -5.73 10.74
C MET A 26 -1.33 -4.25 10.56
N LEU A 27 -0.83 -3.83 9.40
CA LEU A 27 -0.55 -2.42 9.10
C LEU A 27 -1.83 -1.55 9.13
N ALA A 28 -2.95 -2.07 8.61
CA ALA A 28 -4.23 -1.37 8.68
C ALA A 28 -4.74 -1.23 10.13
N LEU A 29 -4.50 -2.23 10.98
CA LEU A 29 -4.84 -2.17 12.41
C LEU A 29 -4.06 -1.09 13.18
N VAL A 30 -2.79 -0.84 12.85
CA VAL A 30 -2.02 0.26 13.49
C VAL A 30 -2.72 1.58 13.27
N SER A 31 -3.04 1.91 12.02
CA SER A 31 -3.69 3.19 11.68
C SER A 31 -5.03 3.36 12.39
N ALA A 32 -5.81 2.29 12.50
CA ALA A 32 -7.06 2.31 13.24
C ALA A 32 -6.84 2.47 14.77
N SER A 33 -5.86 1.78 15.33
CA SER A 33 -5.52 1.85 16.75
C SER A 33 -5.01 3.25 17.14
N ASP A 34 -4.11 3.83 16.35
CA ASP A 34 -3.57 5.17 16.59
C ASP A 34 -4.69 6.22 16.61
N ALA A 35 -5.60 6.16 15.63
CA ALA A 35 -6.74 7.07 15.55
C ALA A 35 -7.68 6.93 16.75
N LEU A 36 -7.98 5.70 17.17
CA LEU A 36 -8.82 5.44 18.34
C LEU A 36 -8.16 5.94 19.64
N MET A 37 -6.88 5.64 19.86
CA MET A 37 -6.17 6.04 21.09
C MET A 37 -6.06 7.56 21.22
N LEU A 38 -5.74 8.27 20.14
CA LEU A 38 -5.64 9.73 20.15
C LEU A 38 -7.00 10.41 20.23
N GLY A 39 -8.04 9.84 19.60
CA GLY A 39 -9.40 10.36 19.65
C GLY A 39 -10.02 10.37 21.04
N VAL A 40 -9.62 9.43 21.90
CA VAL A 40 -10.06 9.39 23.32
C VAL A 40 -9.44 10.52 24.13
N ILE A 41 -8.27 11.06 23.75
CA ILE A 41 -7.58 12.12 24.52
C ILE A 41 -8.18 13.48 24.22
N SER A 42 -8.10 13.92 22.98
CA SER A 42 -8.67 15.19 22.52
C SER A 42 -8.88 15.21 21.01
N GLN A 43 -9.90 15.95 20.58
CA GLN A 43 -10.19 16.15 19.17
C GLN A 43 -9.04 16.92 18.47
N ASP A 44 -8.41 17.86 19.15
CA ASP A 44 -7.31 18.65 18.61
C ASP A 44 -6.06 17.78 18.36
N SER A 45 -5.75 16.87 19.29
CA SER A 45 -4.64 15.92 19.15
C SER A 45 -4.87 14.99 17.95
N LEU A 46 -6.07 14.43 17.82
CA LEU A 46 -6.44 13.59 16.68
C LEU A 46 -6.35 14.36 15.36
N SER A 47 -6.86 15.60 15.33
CA SER A 47 -6.86 16.43 14.14
C SER A 47 -5.44 16.82 13.74
N ALA A 48 -4.60 17.23 14.69
CA ALA A 48 -3.21 17.59 14.43
C ALA A 48 -2.39 16.41 13.87
N VAL A 49 -2.54 15.22 14.44
CA VAL A 49 -1.85 14.00 13.96
C VAL A 49 -2.41 13.54 12.62
N SER A 50 -3.71 13.65 12.40
CA SER A 50 -4.34 13.32 11.11
C SER A 50 -3.81 14.19 9.97
N LEU A 51 -3.66 15.51 10.19
CA LEU A 51 -3.09 16.42 9.20
C LEU A 51 -1.60 16.15 8.98
N ALA A 52 -0.82 15.95 10.05
CA ALA A 52 0.57 15.54 9.93
C ALA A 52 0.74 14.20 9.19
N GLY A 53 -0.22 13.31 9.35
CA GLY A 53 -0.30 12.01 8.67
C GLY A 53 -0.37 12.12 7.14
N GLN A 54 -0.80 13.27 6.57
CA GLN A 54 -0.78 13.48 5.12
C GLN A 54 0.66 13.49 4.56
N ILE A 55 1.63 14.00 5.33
CA ILE A 55 3.05 13.93 4.96
C ILE A 55 3.52 12.47 4.95
N THR A 56 3.14 11.70 5.96
CA THR A 56 3.43 10.25 6.03
C THR A 56 2.78 9.50 4.87
N PHE A 57 1.56 9.86 4.48
CA PHE A 57 0.86 9.26 3.34
C PHE A 57 1.62 9.48 2.03
N ILE A 58 2.09 10.71 1.74
CA ILE A 58 2.89 11.01 0.55
C ILE A 58 4.20 10.20 0.56
N HIS A 59 4.89 10.12 1.70
CA HIS A 59 6.08 9.30 1.84
C HIS A 59 5.80 7.83 1.53
N ASN A 60 4.71 7.28 2.06
CA ASN A 60 4.32 5.88 1.85
C ASN A 60 3.98 5.58 0.38
N LEU A 61 3.35 6.52 -0.36
CA LEU A 61 3.12 6.35 -1.80
C LEU A 61 4.44 6.18 -2.57
N LEU A 62 5.44 6.99 -2.26
CA LEU A 62 6.76 6.88 -2.88
C LEU A 62 7.47 5.58 -2.49
N LEU A 63 7.35 5.16 -1.23
CA LEU A 63 7.92 3.88 -0.77
C LEU A 63 7.24 2.67 -1.45
N GLU A 64 5.92 2.71 -1.63
CA GLU A 64 5.19 1.63 -2.32
C GLU A 64 5.68 1.52 -3.76
N ALA A 65 5.84 2.64 -4.47
CA ALA A 65 6.39 2.65 -5.82
C ALA A 65 7.81 2.05 -5.86
N MET A 66 8.67 2.40 -4.89
CA MET A 66 10.02 1.81 -4.79
C MET A 66 9.97 0.30 -4.50
N THR A 67 9.05 -0.13 -3.64
CA THR A 67 8.83 -1.54 -3.31
C THR A 67 8.35 -2.34 -4.50
N ILE A 68 7.39 -1.82 -5.27
CA ILE A 68 6.89 -2.45 -6.51
C ILE A 68 8.02 -2.55 -7.54
N GLY A 69 8.77 -1.46 -7.74
CA GLY A 69 9.89 -1.43 -8.67
C GLY A 69 11.01 -2.41 -8.30
N LEU A 70 11.36 -2.49 -7.01
CA LEU A 70 12.31 -3.48 -6.51
C LEU A 70 11.80 -4.91 -6.71
N SER A 71 10.54 -5.16 -6.35
CA SER A 71 9.92 -6.48 -6.45
C SER A 71 9.86 -6.97 -7.90
N LEU A 72 9.51 -6.09 -8.84
CA LEU A 72 9.44 -6.39 -10.26
C LEU A 72 10.75 -6.98 -10.80
N ILE A 73 11.87 -6.37 -10.49
CA ILE A 73 13.19 -6.81 -10.95
C ILE A 73 13.70 -7.97 -10.08
N ALA A 74 13.61 -7.84 -8.76
CA ALA A 74 14.14 -8.84 -7.84
C ALA A 74 13.44 -10.20 -8.00
N ALA A 75 12.12 -10.24 -8.24
CA ALA A 75 11.40 -11.49 -8.46
C ALA A 75 11.90 -12.24 -9.70
N GLN A 76 12.17 -11.53 -10.80
CA GLN A 76 12.65 -12.17 -12.02
C GLN A 76 14.10 -12.67 -11.87
N TYR A 77 15.02 -11.84 -11.33
CA TYR A 77 16.39 -12.29 -11.10
C TYR A 77 16.48 -13.41 -10.05
N TRP A 78 15.59 -13.40 -9.05
CA TRP A 78 15.47 -14.52 -8.11
C TRP A 78 14.99 -15.80 -8.80
N GLY A 79 14.00 -15.70 -9.69
CA GLY A 79 13.53 -16.82 -10.50
C GLY A 79 14.60 -17.41 -11.42
N LYS A 80 15.49 -16.57 -11.93
CA LYS A 80 16.67 -16.97 -12.72
C LYS A 80 17.78 -17.60 -11.86
N GLY A 81 17.78 -17.38 -10.55
CA GLY A 81 18.85 -17.81 -9.65
C GLY A 81 20.06 -16.87 -9.60
N ASP A 82 19.97 -15.66 -10.16
CA ASP A 82 21.06 -14.68 -10.15
C ASP A 82 21.00 -13.83 -8.85
N ILE A 83 21.43 -14.44 -7.73
CA ILE A 83 21.47 -13.77 -6.43
C ILE A 83 22.34 -12.49 -6.44
N PRO A 84 23.53 -12.46 -7.09
CA PRO A 84 24.31 -11.23 -7.18
C PRO A 84 23.58 -10.06 -7.85
N ALA A 85 22.72 -10.31 -8.85
CA ALA A 85 21.90 -9.27 -9.47
C ALA A 85 20.84 -8.77 -8.51
N VAL A 86 20.21 -9.68 -7.74
CA VAL A 86 19.23 -9.28 -6.68
C VAL A 86 19.92 -8.40 -5.62
N GLU A 87 21.13 -8.73 -5.18
CA GLU A 87 21.89 -7.93 -4.22
C GLU A 87 22.26 -6.54 -4.79
N ARG A 88 22.62 -6.45 -6.09
CA ARG A 88 22.94 -5.18 -6.76
C ARG A 88 21.73 -4.27 -6.86
N ILE A 89 20.58 -4.79 -7.32
CA ILE A 89 19.38 -3.98 -7.43
C ILE A 89 18.86 -3.57 -6.04
N PHE A 90 18.93 -4.46 -5.05
CA PHE A 90 18.60 -4.14 -3.67
C PHE A 90 19.44 -2.98 -3.13
N ALA A 91 20.76 -3.03 -3.31
CA ALA A 91 21.66 -1.97 -2.87
C ALA A 91 21.39 -0.63 -3.57
N PHE A 92 21.09 -0.67 -4.88
CA PHE A 92 20.75 0.53 -5.64
C PHE A 92 19.42 1.15 -5.14
N VAL A 93 18.36 0.36 -5.04
CA VAL A 93 17.04 0.86 -4.60
C VAL A 93 17.09 1.32 -3.14
N MET A 94 17.83 0.64 -2.28
CA MET A 94 18.08 1.08 -0.90
C MET A 94 18.69 2.48 -0.86
N LYS A 95 19.67 2.82 -1.72
CA LYS A 95 20.23 4.18 -1.80
C LYS A 95 19.18 5.20 -2.19
N VAL A 96 18.43 4.92 -3.26
CA VAL A 96 17.39 5.83 -3.75
C VAL A 96 16.33 6.07 -2.68
N THR A 97 15.85 5.00 -2.06
CA THR A 97 14.85 5.07 -1.00
C THR A 97 15.34 5.83 0.23
N ASN A 98 16.61 5.63 0.61
CA ASN A 98 17.21 6.37 1.72
C ASN A 98 17.34 7.87 1.42
N VAL A 99 17.65 8.26 0.17
CA VAL A 99 17.65 9.67 -0.23
C VAL A 99 16.24 10.28 -0.13
N ILE A 100 15.23 9.58 -0.66
CA ILE A 100 13.83 10.03 -0.55
C ILE A 100 13.45 10.18 0.93
N SER A 101 13.66 9.15 1.74
CA SER A 101 13.31 9.15 3.16
C SER A 101 14.09 10.20 3.96
N LEU A 102 15.35 10.47 3.60
CA LEU A 102 16.16 11.51 4.22
C LEU A 102 15.59 12.91 3.94
N VAL A 103 15.09 13.17 2.72
CA VAL A 103 14.41 14.43 2.40
C VAL A 103 13.19 14.62 3.30
N PHE A 104 12.35 13.60 3.48
CA PHE A 104 11.20 13.67 4.40
C PHE A 104 11.62 13.85 5.85
N THR A 105 12.66 13.14 6.30
CA THR A 105 13.22 13.27 7.65
C THR A 105 13.69 14.69 7.90
N LEU A 106 14.51 15.25 7.00
CA LEU A 106 15.03 16.61 7.13
C LEU A 106 13.91 17.66 7.06
N SER A 107 12.94 17.50 6.18
CA SER A 107 11.80 18.41 6.07
C SER A 107 10.96 18.40 7.36
N ALA A 108 10.70 17.24 7.93
CA ALA A 108 9.95 17.11 9.18
C ALA A 108 10.71 17.65 10.40
N LEU A 109 12.05 17.57 10.40
CA LEU A 109 12.89 18.13 11.49
C LEU A 109 13.06 19.65 11.38
N LEU A 110 13.37 20.16 10.18
CA LEU A 110 13.79 21.52 9.99
C LEU A 110 12.63 22.51 9.78
N ILE A 111 11.59 22.08 9.05
CA ILE A 111 10.48 22.95 8.63
C ILE A 111 9.08 22.39 8.96
N PRO A 112 8.84 21.71 10.11
CA PRO A 112 7.56 21.08 10.37
C PRO A 112 6.39 22.05 10.41
N GLY A 113 6.59 23.26 10.93
CA GLY A 113 5.56 24.30 10.95
C GLY A 113 5.16 24.78 9.55
N MET A 114 6.09 24.83 8.60
CA MET A 114 5.79 25.17 7.21
C MET A 114 5.01 24.05 6.53
N LEU A 115 5.36 22.78 6.80
CA LEU A 115 4.61 21.63 6.29
C LEU A 115 3.18 21.60 6.81
N MET A 116 2.95 21.91 8.10
CA MET A 116 1.61 21.98 8.67
C MET A 116 0.77 23.13 8.09
N ARG A 117 1.39 24.27 7.78
CA ARG A 117 0.69 25.42 7.17
C ARG A 117 0.14 25.15 5.78
N ILE A 118 0.59 24.09 5.11
CA ILE A 118 0.01 23.65 3.83
C ILE A 118 -1.43 23.15 4.05
N PHE A 119 -1.73 22.60 5.24
CA PHE A 119 -3.00 21.93 5.52
C PHE A 119 -3.94 22.73 6.44
N THR A 120 -3.40 23.63 7.28
CA THR A 120 -4.19 24.39 8.24
C THR A 120 -3.54 25.72 8.63
N ASN A 121 -4.38 26.69 8.98
CA ASN A 121 -3.95 27.97 9.56
C ASN A 121 -4.17 28.01 11.09
N ASP A 122 -4.74 26.97 11.69
CA ASP A 122 -4.99 26.91 13.14
C ASP A 122 -3.67 26.76 13.91
N PRO A 123 -3.33 27.72 14.80
CA PRO A 123 -2.07 27.67 15.59
C PRO A 123 -1.97 26.46 16.52
N VAL A 124 -3.10 25.95 17.02
CA VAL A 124 -3.12 24.77 17.93
C VAL A 124 -2.72 23.53 17.14
N LEU A 125 -3.36 23.31 15.97
CA LEU A 125 -3.07 22.18 15.11
C LEU A 125 -1.67 22.24 14.52
N ILE A 126 -1.17 23.44 14.18
CA ILE A 126 0.21 23.64 13.68
C ILE A 126 1.22 23.25 14.78
N ARG A 127 1.01 23.65 16.04
CA ARG A 127 1.91 23.27 17.15
C ARG A 127 1.91 21.78 17.41
N GLY A 128 0.72 21.16 17.55
CA GLY A 128 0.58 19.73 17.78
C GLY A 128 1.16 18.88 16.65
N GLY A 129 0.81 19.20 15.40
CA GLY A 129 1.34 18.51 14.23
C GLY A 129 2.85 18.71 14.03
N SER A 130 3.39 19.90 14.33
CA SER A 130 4.84 20.17 14.27
C SER A 130 5.61 19.36 15.33
N LEU A 131 5.06 19.21 16.52
CA LEU A 131 5.65 18.36 17.56
C LEU A 131 5.67 16.88 17.08
N TYR A 132 4.54 16.41 16.56
CA TYR A 132 4.43 15.05 16.02
C TYR A 132 5.46 14.82 14.91
N LEU A 133 5.52 15.71 13.91
CA LEU A 133 6.44 15.60 12.76
C LEU A 133 7.90 15.55 13.20
N ARG A 134 8.31 16.37 14.16
CA ARG A 134 9.69 16.36 14.69
C ARG A 134 10.05 15.04 15.34
N VAL A 135 9.17 14.49 16.16
CA VAL A 135 9.43 13.24 16.87
C VAL A 135 9.41 12.06 15.90
N ILE A 136 8.44 12.00 14.97
CA ILE A 136 8.32 10.90 14.02
C ILE A 136 9.36 10.95 12.89
N ALA A 137 10.05 12.07 12.69
CA ALA A 137 10.92 12.31 11.54
C ALA A 137 11.92 11.19 11.25
N VAL A 138 12.57 10.66 12.29
CA VAL A 138 13.54 9.56 12.15
C VAL A 138 12.88 8.29 11.63
N SER A 139 11.58 8.09 11.91
CA SER A 139 10.87 6.90 11.43
C SER A 139 10.74 6.84 9.92
N TYR A 140 10.78 7.96 9.19
CA TYR A 140 10.76 7.96 7.73
C TYR A 140 11.96 7.22 7.15
N LEU A 141 13.17 7.50 7.66
CA LEU A 141 14.38 6.81 7.24
C LEU A 141 14.34 5.32 7.61
N LEU A 142 13.94 5.02 8.85
CA LEU A 142 13.83 3.64 9.31
C LEU A 142 12.80 2.84 8.51
N THR A 143 11.66 3.45 8.17
CA THR A 143 10.62 2.82 7.34
C THR A 143 11.14 2.56 5.92
N GLY A 144 11.86 3.50 5.33
CA GLY A 144 12.49 3.29 4.02
C GLY A 144 13.42 2.08 4.01
N ILE A 145 14.27 1.97 5.03
CA ILE A 145 15.17 0.82 5.19
C ILE A 145 14.39 -0.49 5.39
N SER A 146 13.46 -0.52 6.35
CA SER A 146 12.72 -1.75 6.67
C SER A 146 11.90 -2.27 5.50
N GLN A 147 11.20 -1.38 4.77
CA GLN A 147 10.38 -1.77 3.62
C GLN A 147 11.20 -2.43 2.50
N MET A 148 12.42 -1.96 2.25
CA MET A 148 13.29 -2.57 1.25
C MET A 148 13.76 -3.97 1.69
N TYR A 149 14.12 -4.15 2.97
CA TYR A 149 14.44 -5.48 3.50
C TYR A 149 13.25 -6.43 3.47
N LEU A 150 12.06 -5.97 3.90
CA LEU A 150 10.83 -6.76 3.88
C LEU A 150 10.43 -7.16 2.45
N CYS A 151 10.65 -6.27 1.47
CA CYS A 151 10.44 -6.56 0.06
C CYS A 151 11.34 -7.70 -0.42
N ILE A 152 12.62 -7.64 -0.13
CA ILE A 152 13.59 -8.69 -0.51
C ILE A 152 13.25 -10.03 0.17
N LEU A 153 12.87 -10.02 1.44
CA LEU A 153 12.44 -11.25 2.14
C LEU A 153 11.23 -11.90 1.44
N LYS A 154 10.24 -11.08 1.02
CA LYS A 154 9.08 -11.59 0.26
C LYS A 154 9.50 -12.21 -1.08
N ASN A 155 10.35 -11.52 -1.84
CA ASN A 155 10.79 -11.96 -3.16
C ASN A 155 11.71 -13.19 -3.10
N SER A 156 12.45 -13.37 -2.00
CA SER A 156 13.31 -14.54 -1.77
C SER A 156 12.59 -15.75 -1.16
N GLY A 157 11.25 -15.78 -1.23
CA GLY A 157 10.44 -16.89 -0.73
C GLY A 157 10.26 -16.93 0.79
N ARG A 158 10.65 -15.87 1.51
CA ARG A 158 10.58 -15.77 2.97
C ARG A 158 9.47 -14.81 3.44
N ALA A 159 8.34 -14.80 2.74
CA ALA A 159 7.20 -13.93 3.04
C ALA A 159 6.68 -14.11 4.47
N ALA A 160 6.69 -15.32 5.02
CA ALA A 160 6.30 -15.58 6.40
C ALA A 160 7.20 -14.86 7.42
N LYS A 161 8.52 -14.81 7.16
CA LYS A 161 9.46 -14.05 8.01
C LYS A 161 9.21 -12.56 7.90
N SER A 162 9.03 -12.02 6.68
CA SER A 162 8.66 -10.63 6.46
C SER A 162 7.39 -10.25 7.23
N SER A 163 6.37 -11.08 7.14
CA SER A 163 5.10 -10.86 7.85
C SER A 163 5.26 -10.90 9.37
N MET A 164 6.05 -11.86 9.89
CA MET A 164 6.29 -11.98 11.33
C MET A 164 7.03 -10.77 11.90
N ILE A 165 8.07 -10.28 11.21
CA ILE A 165 8.82 -9.09 11.61
C ILE A 165 7.88 -7.88 11.68
N SER A 166 7.11 -7.67 10.62
CA SER A 166 6.17 -6.54 10.52
C SER A 166 5.05 -6.64 11.57
N ALA A 167 4.46 -7.82 11.77
CA ALA A 167 3.42 -8.03 12.77
C ALA A 167 3.93 -7.78 14.21
N THR A 168 5.13 -8.22 14.52
CA THR A 168 5.74 -7.95 15.83
C THR A 168 5.97 -6.45 16.03
N SER A 169 6.47 -5.75 15.01
CA SER A 169 6.61 -4.29 15.06
C SER A 169 5.28 -3.59 15.34
N VAL A 170 4.20 -4.06 14.71
CA VAL A 170 2.83 -3.55 14.93
C VAL A 170 2.38 -3.78 16.38
N VAL A 171 2.52 -4.99 16.90
CA VAL A 171 2.12 -5.30 18.28
C VAL A 171 2.91 -4.44 19.27
N VAL A 172 4.21 -4.31 19.08
CA VAL A 172 5.06 -3.45 19.90
C VAL A 172 4.62 -1.98 19.81
N ASN A 173 4.31 -1.50 18.60
CA ASN A 173 3.81 -0.14 18.40
C ASN A 173 2.52 0.11 19.20
N ILE A 174 1.51 -0.76 19.07
CA ILE A 174 0.23 -0.63 19.79
C ILE A 174 0.46 -0.66 21.31
N PHE A 175 1.32 -1.55 21.78
CA PHE A 175 1.61 -1.64 23.21
C PHE A 175 2.30 -0.37 23.74
N ILE A 176 3.35 0.09 23.06
CA ILE A 176 4.08 1.30 23.47
C ILE A 176 3.20 2.55 23.33
N ASN A 177 2.34 2.61 22.31
CA ASN A 177 1.32 3.66 22.17
C ASN A 177 0.45 3.73 23.41
N ALA A 178 -0.14 2.61 23.85
CA ALA A 178 -0.96 2.58 25.06
C ALA A 178 -0.19 3.05 26.30
N VAL A 179 1.06 2.63 26.45
CA VAL A 179 1.91 3.01 27.59
C VAL A 179 2.21 4.50 27.58
N LEU A 180 2.67 5.06 26.47
CA LEU A 180 3.15 6.45 26.41
C LEU A 180 2.01 7.47 26.22
N ILE A 181 0.95 7.10 25.53
CA ILE A 181 -0.20 7.99 25.32
C ILE A 181 -0.95 8.19 26.66
N TYR A 182 -1.22 7.11 27.39
CA TYR A 182 -2.02 7.15 28.60
C TYR A 182 -1.18 7.29 29.90
N GLY A 183 0.16 7.15 29.80
CA GLY A 183 1.03 7.21 30.98
C GLY A 183 0.93 5.98 31.87
N LEU A 184 0.81 4.78 31.30
CA LEU A 184 0.73 3.53 32.06
C LEU A 184 2.09 3.16 32.67
N PHE A 185 2.09 2.31 33.67
CA PHE A 185 3.29 1.79 34.38
C PHE A 185 4.22 2.87 34.94
N GLY A 186 3.68 4.04 35.33
CA GLY A 186 4.46 5.14 35.88
C GLY A 186 5.25 5.97 34.83
N MET A 187 5.03 5.74 33.57
CA MET A 187 5.58 6.55 32.48
C MET A 187 4.85 7.91 32.40
N PRO A 188 5.53 8.99 31.98
CA PRO A 188 4.86 10.26 31.75
C PRO A 188 3.85 10.16 30.61
N ARG A 189 2.70 10.81 30.78
CA ARG A 189 1.70 10.94 29.73
C ARG A 189 2.20 11.89 28.63
N MET A 190 2.54 11.34 27.46
CA MET A 190 3.17 12.05 26.37
C MET A 190 2.23 12.39 25.21
N GLU A 191 0.99 11.90 25.24
CA GLU A 191 -0.05 12.17 24.23
C GLU A 191 0.47 12.05 22.77
N ILE A 192 0.46 13.16 22.01
CA ILE A 192 0.93 13.21 20.60
C ILE A 192 2.39 12.75 20.46
N ALA A 193 3.28 13.20 21.36
CA ALA A 193 4.69 12.81 21.31
C ALA A 193 4.87 11.33 21.62
N GLY A 194 4.02 10.76 22.50
CA GLY A 194 4.00 9.34 22.83
C GLY A 194 3.68 8.47 21.63
N ALA A 195 2.67 8.84 20.83
CA ALA A 195 2.32 8.14 19.60
C ALA A 195 3.46 8.15 18.56
N ALA A 196 4.12 9.30 18.38
CA ALA A 196 5.25 9.41 17.48
C ALA A 196 6.46 8.58 17.96
N LEU A 197 6.78 8.62 19.26
CA LEU A 197 7.89 7.87 19.85
C LEU A 197 7.68 6.35 19.78
N ALA A 198 6.44 5.89 20.00
CA ALA A 198 6.08 4.48 19.84
C ALA A 198 6.33 3.99 18.43
N THR A 199 5.96 4.80 17.42
CA THR A 199 6.22 4.50 16.02
C THR A 199 7.73 4.41 15.73
N VAL A 200 8.53 5.36 16.20
CA VAL A 200 10.00 5.33 16.03
C VAL A 200 10.59 4.07 16.67
N THR A 201 10.19 3.75 17.90
CA THR A 201 10.69 2.57 18.61
C THR A 201 10.34 1.26 17.89
N ALA A 202 9.10 1.13 17.41
CA ALA A 202 8.67 -0.02 16.65
C ALA A 202 9.48 -0.17 15.34
N ARG A 203 9.79 0.93 14.66
CA ARG A 203 10.62 0.92 13.42
C ARG A 203 12.08 0.56 13.71
N ILE A 204 12.65 0.97 14.84
CA ILE A 204 14.00 0.54 15.25
C ILE A 204 14.03 -0.98 15.42
N ILE A 205 13.07 -1.56 16.13
CA ILE A 205 12.97 -3.01 16.33
C ILE A 205 12.83 -3.72 14.98
N GLU A 206 11.96 -3.22 14.10
CA GLU A 206 11.73 -3.79 12.77
C GLU A 206 13.01 -3.82 11.92
N VAL A 207 13.72 -2.67 11.82
CA VAL A 207 14.98 -2.57 11.08
C VAL A 207 16.04 -3.49 11.67
N THR A 208 16.18 -3.49 13.00
CA THR A 208 17.16 -4.35 13.68
C THR A 208 16.93 -5.82 13.35
N TRP A 209 15.69 -6.27 13.42
CA TRP A 209 15.35 -7.65 13.09
C TRP A 209 15.57 -7.95 11.60
N CYS A 210 15.18 -7.05 10.71
CA CYS A 210 15.44 -7.20 9.27
C CYS A 210 16.94 -7.39 8.98
N VAL A 211 17.81 -6.57 9.59
CA VAL A 211 19.26 -6.67 9.42
C VAL A 211 19.79 -8.01 9.96
N LEU A 212 19.38 -8.39 11.17
CA LEU A 212 19.78 -9.66 11.78
C LEU A 212 19.38 -10.87 10.93
N GLU A 213 18.18 -10.85 10.33
CA GLU A 213 17.68 -11.93 9.48
C GLU A 213 18.51 -12.11 8.19
N THR A 214 19.19 -11.07 7.74
CA THR A 214 20.03 -11.11 6.52
C THR A 214 21.50 -11.49 6.77
N VAL A 215 21.93 -11.62 8.03
CA VAL A 215 23.32 -12.01 8.38
C VAL A 215 23.58 -13.50 8.08
N GLY A 216 22.55 -14.36 8.02
CA GLY A 216 22.65 -15.79 7.79
C GLY A 216 23.39 -16.17 6.49
N LYS A 217 23.91 -17.41 6.41
CA LYS A 217 24.40 -18.00 5.15
C LYS A 217 23.20 -18.14 4.19
N ASP A 218 23.41 -18.04 2.90
CA ASP A 218 22.40 -18.18 1.84
C ASP A 218 21.27 -17.12 1.83
N GLN A 219 21.53 -15.96 2.41
CA GLN A 219 20.61 -14.82 2.39
C GLN A 219 21.06 -13.76 1.37
N VAL A 220 20.07 -13.02 0.83
CA VAL A 220 20.36 -11.81 0.05
C VAL A 220 20.88 -10.74 1.01
N LYS A 221 22.09 -10.26 0.79
CA LYS A 221 22.79 -9.33 1.68
C LYS A 221 22.94 -7.96 1.05
N LEU A 222 22.82 -6.95 1.89
CA LEU A 222 23.22 -5.60 1.51
C LEU A 222 24.75 -5.49 1.60
N ARG A 223 25.43 -5.66 0.47
CA ARG A 223 26.90 -5.62 0.46
C ARG A 223 27.41 -4.20 0.23
N ALA A 224 28.34 -3.72 1.06
CA ALA A 224 28.98 -2.41 0.91
C ALA A 224 29.63 -2.21 -0.47
N LYS A 225 30.12 -3.27 -1.10
CA LYS A 225 30.65 -3.23 -2.46
C LYS A 225 29.62 -2.71 -3.48
N TYR A 226 28.36 -3.15 -3.37
CA TYR A 226 27.27 -2.77 -4.29
C TYR A 226 26.68 -1.41 -3.96
N LEU A 227 26.86 -0.92 -2.74
CA LEU A 227 26.52 0.47 -2.39
C LEU A 227 27.47 1.49 -3.04
N ARG A 228 28.72 1.11 -3.31
CA ARG A 228 29.71 2.00 -3.92
C ARG A 228 29.72 1.98 -5.45
N ARG A 229 29.37 0.86 -6.07
CA ARG A 229 29.37 0.70 -7.53
C ARG A 229 27.99 0.29 -8.00
N ASP A 230 27.35 1.16 -8.77
CA ASP A 230 26.08 0.88 -9.43
C ASP A 230 26.30 0.06 -10.70
N ASP A 231 25.35 -0.83 -10.99
CA ASP A 231 25.26 -1.50 -12.28
C ASP A 231 24.42 -0.59 -13.21
N PRO A 232 25.04 -0.03 -14.29
CA PRO A 232 24.32 0.92 -15.14
C PRO A 232 23.11 0.31 -15.85
N VAL A 233 23.17 -0.98 -16.17
CA VAL A 233 22.07 -1.70 -16.85
C VAL A 233 20.90 -1.87 -15.90
N LEU A 234 21.13 -2.41 -14.70
CA LEU A 234 20.09 -2.55 -13.67
C LEU A 234 19.48 -1.21 -13.27
N ARG A 235 20.31 -0.15 -13.16
CA ARG A 235 19.84 1.21 -12.88
C ARG A 235 18.92 1.73 -13.97
N ARG A 236 19.29 1.57 -15.25
CA ARG A 236 18.47 1.99 -16.39
C ARG A 236 17.14 1.24 -16.41
N ASP A 237 17.17 -0.08 -16.22
CA ASP A 237 15.99 -0.92 -16.24
C ASP A 237 15.09 -0.60 -15.05
N PHE A 238 15.64 -0.37 -13.87
CA PHE A 238 14.86 0.06 -12.71
C PHE A 238 14.05 1.33 -13.02
N TRP A 239 14.70 2.39 -13.48
CA TRP A 239 13.98 3.63 -13.78
C TRP A 239 13.00 3.49 -14.93
N LYS A 240 13.33 2.71 -15.95
CA LYS A 240 12.44 2.44 -17.08
C LYS A 240 11.09 1.85 -16.65
N TYR A 241 11.11 0.94 -15.68
CA TYR A 241 9.91 0.24 -15.21
C TYR A 241 9.29 0.88 -13.97
N THR A 242 10.06 1.53 -13.12
CA THR A 242 9.58 2.10 -11.86
C THR A 242 9.06 3.53 -12.02
N THR A 243 9.60 4.35 -12.93
CA THR A 243 9.07 5.70 -13.16
C THR A 243 7.57 5.72 -13.48
N PRO A 244 7.04 4.86 -14.37
CA PRO A 244 5.59 4.79 -14.56
C PRO A 244 4.82 4.38 -13.30
N VAL A 245 5.40 3.55 -12.44
CA VAL A 245 4.78 3.16 -11.15
C VAL A 245 4.73 4.35 -10.20
N ILE A 246 5.82 5.12 -10.07
CA ILE A 246 5.83 6.35 -9.25
C ILE A 246 4.75 7.32 -9.71
N CYS A 247 4.69 7.58 -11.02
CA CYS A 247 3.66 8.44 -11.58
C CYS A 247 2.25 7.89 -11.31
N ASN A 248 2.07 6.57 -11.40
CA ASN A 248 0.80 5.91 -11.12
C ASN A 248 0.37 6.07 -9.65
N GLU A 249 1.27 5.86 -8.70
CA GLU A 249 0.98 6.04 -7.28
C GLU A 249 0.58 7.49 -6.95
N ILE A 250 1.25 8.47 -7.57
CA ILE A 250 0.91 9.90 -7.41
C ILE A 250 -0.48 10.19 -8.01
N VAL A 251 -0.75 9.70 -9.22
CA VAL A 251 -2.05 9.86 -9.91
C VAL A 251 -3.18 9.24 -9.09
N TRP A 252 -2.96 8.02 -8.59
CA TRP A 252 -3.91 7.30 -7.76
C TRP A 252 -4.13 8.00 -6.42
N GLY A 253 -3.06 8.36 -5.72
CA GLY A 253 -3.15 9.01 -4.40
C GLY A 253 -3.83 10.39 -4.46
N THR A 254 -3.52 11.20 -5.47
CA THR A 254 -4.18 12.50 -5.67
C THR A 254 -5.63 12.35 -6.10
N GLY A 255 -5.96 11.36 -6.93
CA GLY A 255 -7.35 11.07 -7.32
C GLY A 255 -8.18 10.57 -6.13
N PHE A 256 -7.62 9.70 -5.29
CA PHE A 256 -8.27 9.26 -4.05
C PHE A 256 -8.52 10.43 -3.08
N SER A 257 -7.57 11.36 -2.98
CA SER A 257 -7.75 12.60 -2.21
C SER A 257 -8.88 13.47 -2.79
N MET A 258 -9.00 13.54 -4.13
CA MET A 258 -10.07 14.28 -4.78
C MET A 258 -11.46 13.69 -4.50
N TYR A 259 -11.59 12.36 -4.43
CA TYR A 259 -12.83 11.72 -4.00
C TYR A 259 -13.21 12.13 -2.57
N SER A 260 -12.24 12.21 -1.68
CA SER A 260 -12.45 12.68 -0.31
C SER A 260 -12.89 14.16 -0.27
N VAL A 261 -12.34 15.00 -1.15
CA VAL A 261 -12.76 16.41 -1.31
C VAL A 261 -14.20 16.50 -1.78
N ILE A 262 -14.59 15.73 -2.80
CA ILE A 262 -15.98 15.68 -3.31
C ILE A 262 -16.93 15.30 -2.17
N MET A 263 -16.63 14.23 -1.43
CA MET A 263 -17.44 13.79 -0.29
C MET A 263 -17.48 14.83 0.83
N GLY A 264 -16.37 15.56 1.04
CA GLY A 264 -16.27 16.63 2.03
C GLY A 264 -17.26 17.77 1.83
N HIS A 265 -17.62 18.08 0.59
CA HIS A 265 -18.58 19.12 0.26
C HIS A 265 -20.05 18.67 0.35
N LEU A 266 -20.31 17.39 0.55
CA LEU A 266 -21.66 16.84 0.68
C LEU A 266 -22.20 16.87 2.13
N GLY A 267 -21.42 17.39 3.08
CA GLY A 267 -21.82 17.57 4.48
C GLY A 267 -21.10 16.67 5.47
N SER A 268 -21.17 17.04 6.75
CA SER A 268 -20.44 16.37 7.84
C SER A 268 -20.83 14.90 8.02
N ASP A 269 -22.13 14.57 7.86
CA ASP A 269 -22.62 13.19 7.94
C ASP A 269 -22.05 12.30 6.83
N ALA A 270 -21.91 12.86 5.61
CA ALA A 270 -21.31 12.16 4.48
C ALA A 270 -19.81 11.90 4.72
N VAL A 271 -19.09 12.88 5.29
CA VAL A 271 -17.66 12.74 5.65
C VAL A 271 -17.47 11.67 6.72
N ALA A 272 -18.28 11.68 7.78
CA ALA A 272 -18.21 10.73 8.88
C ALA A 272 -18.45 9.28 8.36
N ALA A 273 -19.49 9.08 7.56
CA ALA A 273 -19.79 7.79 6.95
C ALA A 273 -18.67 7.33 6.00
N ASN A 274 -18.15 8.21 5.14
CA ASN A 274 -17.08 7.91 4.20
C ASN A 274 -15.76 7.53 4.91
N SER A 275 -15.44 8.18 6.03
CA SER A 275 -14.24 7.88 6.82
C SER A 275 -14.27 6.45 7.34
N ILE A 276 -15.39 6.02 7.93
CA ILE A 276 -15.56 4.65 8.42
C ILE A 276 -15.59 3.65 7.27
N ALA A 277 -16.34 3.95 6.21
CA ALA A 277 -16.39 3.11 5.02
C ALA A 277 -14.99 2.88 4.40
N SER A 278 -14.13 3.91 4.39
CA SER A 278 -12.76 3.82 3.89
C SER A 278 -11.87 2.92 4.75
N ILE A 279 -11.98 2.99 6.08
CA ILE A 279 -11.25 2.10 7.00
C ILE A 279 -11.67 0.65 6.75
N VAL A 280 -12.97 0.40 6.70
CA VAL A 280 -13.52 -0.96 6.48
C VAL A 280 -13.13 -1.50 5.11
N LYS A 281 -13.19 -0.66 4.07
CA LYS A 281 -12.76 -1.00 2.70
C LYS A 281 -11.27 -1.39 2.66
N ASN A 282 -10.41 -0.68 3.37
CA ASN A 282 -8.99 -0.99 3.42
C ASN A 282 -8.73 -2.31 4.15
N LEU A 283 -9.39 -2.57 5.28
CA LEU A 283 -9.28 -3.83 6.01
C LEU A 283 -9.76 -5.02 5.15
N ALA A 284 -10.92 -4.91 4.49
CA ALA A 284 -11.42 -5.93 3.59
C ALA A 284 -10.52 -6.15 2.36
N GLY A 285 -9.82 -5.11 1.93
CA GLY A 285 -8.89 -5.14 0.78
C GLY A 285 -7.55 -5.82 1.04
N CYS A 286 -7.17 -6.08 2.29
CA CYS A 286 -5.86 -6.63 2.63
C CYS A 286 -5.57 -7.99 1.97
N PHE A 287 -6.57 -8.84 1.86
CA PHE A 287 -6.43 -10.13 1.18
C PHE A 287 -6.23 -9.96 -0.33
N CYS A 288 -6.97 -9.04 -0.95
CA CYS A 288 -6.82 -8.73 -2.38
C CYS A 288 -5.42 -8.17 -2.70
N MET A 289 -4.90 -7.29 -1.84
CA MET A 289 -3.52 -6.78 -1.96
C MET A 289 -2.48 -7.88 -1.75
N GLY A 290 -2.69 -8.76 -0.79
CA GLY A 290 -1.85 -9.94 -0.58
C GLY A 290 -1.81 -10.84 -1.81
N LEU A 291 -2.96 -11.05 -2.45
CA LEU A 291 -3.06 -11.84 -3.69
C LEU A 291 -2.35 -11.15 -4.86
N GLY A 292 -2.48 -9.84 -5.00
CA GLY A 292 -1.78 -9.05 -6.03
C GLY A 292 -0.27 -9.13 -5.87
N ASN A 293 0.25 -8.77 -4.71
CA ASN A 293 1.69 -8.74 -4.44
C ASN A 293 2.31 -10.14 -4.47
N GLY A 294 1.69 -11.13 -3.80
CA GLY A 294 2.17 -12.52 -3.79
C GLY A 294 2.07 -13.18 -5.17
N GLY A 295 0.99 -12.93 -5.89
CA GLY A 295 0.78 -13.39 -7.26
C GLY A 295 1.80 -12.79 -8.23
N GLY A 296 2.09 -11.49 -8.11
CA GLY A 296 3.12 -10.81 -8.89
C GLY A 296 4.50 -11.43 -8.70
N ILE A 297 4.89 -11.71 -7.46
CA ILE A 297 6.17 -12.41 -7.16
C ILE A 297 6.20 -13.79 -7.81
N MET A 298 5.09 -14.56 -7.73
CA MET A 298 5.02 -15.89 -8.36
C MET A 298 5.19 -15.84 -9.87
N VAL A 299 4.48 -14.92 -10.53
CA VAL A 299 4.57 -14.71 -11.99
C VAL A 299 5.96 -14.23 -12.37
N GLY A 300 6.51 -13.24 -11.65
CA GLY A 300 7.86 -12.72 -11.88
C GLY A 300 8.94 -13.81 -11.79
N ASN A 301 8.85 -14.70 -10.79
CA ASN A 301 9.77 -15.83 -10.64
C ASN A 301 9.74 -16.79 -11.85
N GLU A 302 8.53 -17.11 -12.36
CA GLU A 302 8.41 -18.01 -13.52
C GLU A 302 8.87 -17.32 -14.83
N LEU A 303 8.62 -16.00 -14.98
CA LEU A 303 9.13 -15.21 -16.11
C LEU A 303 10.65 -15.17 -16.12
N GLY A 304 11.29 -14.87 -14.97
CA GLY A 304 12.74 -14.82 -14.85
C GLY A 304 13.42 -16.19 -14.97
N ALA A 305 12.69 -17.28 -14.65
CA ALA A 305 13.15 -18.65 -14.91
C ALA A 305 13.02 -19.08 -16.39
N GLY A 306 12.54 -18.19 -17.29
CA GLY A 306 12.29 -18.48 -18.70
C GLY A 306 11.07 -19.36 -18.95
N LYS A 307 10.25 -19.64 -17.94
CA LYS A 307 9.08 -20.54 -18.05
C LYS A 307 7.81 -19.77 -18.44
N LEU A 308 7.82 -19.14 -19.63
CA LEU A 308 6.79 -18.19 -20.06
C LEU A 308 5.38 -18.80 -20.10
N GLU A 309 5.23 -20.05 -20.55
CA GLU A 309 3.92 -20.71 -20.60
C GLU A 309 3.36 -20.99 -19.19
N LYS A 310 4.22 -21.33 -18.24
CA LYS A 310 3.84 -21.52 -16.86
C LYS A 310 3.44 -20.19 -16.21
N ALA A 311 4.14 -19.11 -16.54
CA ALA A 311 3.78 -17.77 -16.10
C ALA A 311 2.38 -17.36 -16.63
N LYS A 312 2.06 -17.65 -17.89
CA LYS A 312 0.71 -17.43 -18.46
C LYS A 312 -0.36 -18.25 -17.73
N GLU A 313 -0.08 -19.51 -17.42
CA GLU A 313 -1.01 -20.36 -16.66
C GLU A 313 -1.23 -19.78 -15.26
N TYR A 314 -0.17 -19.37 -14.56
CA TYR A 314 -0.28 -18.75 -13.25
C TYR A 314 -1.06 -17.43 -13.31
N GLY A 315 -0.80 -16.58 -14.30
CA GLY A 315 -1.57 -15.35 -14.54
C GLY A 315 -3.06 -15.62 -14.72
N ARG A 316 -3.42 -16.63 -15.53
CA ARG A 316 -4.83 -17.03 -15.73
C ARG A 316 -5.48 -17.48 -14.43
N ARG A 317 -4.81 -18.33 -13.64
CA ARG A 317 -5.34 -18.81 -12.35
C ARG A 317 -5.51 -17.65 -11.36
N LEU A 318 -4.56 -16.72 -11.32
CA LEU A 318 -4.64 -15.53 -10.48
C LEU A 318 -5.80 -14.61 -10.87
N CYS A 319 -6.08 -14.43 -12.16
CA CYS A 319 -7.25 -13.67 -12.62
C CYS A 319 -8.57 -14.31 -12.15
N HIS A 320 -8.71 -15.64 -12.19
CA HIS A 320 -9.90 -16.29 -11.64
C HIS A 320 -9.99 -16.16 -10.11
N LEU A 321 -8.85 -16.31 -9.43
CA LEU A 321 -8.79 -16.14 -7.97
C LEU A 321 -9.07 -14.70 -7.55
N SER A 322 -8.71 -13.70 -8.35
CA SER A 322 -8.97 -12.30 -8.03
C SER A 322 -10.48 -11.99 -7.99
N VAL A 323 -11.25 -12.54 -8.92
CA VAL A 323 -12.71 -12.41 -8.89
C VAL A 323 -13.29 -13.07 -7.64
N SER A 324 -12.88 -14.30 -7.36
CA SER A 324 -13.34 -15.04 -6.16
C SER A 324 -12.95 -14.31 -4.87
N SER A 325 -11.73 -13.78 -4.80
CA SER A 325 -11.25 -13.07 -3.62
C SER A 325 -12.00 -11.75 -3.42
N GLY A 326 -12.31 -11.03 -4.49
CA GLY A 326 -13.13 -9.82 -4.43
C GLY A 326 -14.55 -10.10 -3.91
N ILE A 327 -15.19 -11.18 -4.40
CA ILE A 327 -16.50 -11.61 -3.92
C ILE A 327 -16.44 -12.00 -2.43
N VAL A 328 -15.47 -12.80 -2.04
CA VAL A 328 -15.29 -13.20 -0.63
C VAL A 328 -15.04 -11.98 0.27
N SER A 329 -14.17 -11.07 -0.13
CA SER A 329 -13.91 -9.83 0.62
C SER A 329 -15.16 -8.97 0.75
N GLY A 330 -15.95 -8.84 -0.32
CA GLY A 330 -17.24 -8.15 -0.28
C GLY A 330 -18.25 -8.82 0.65
N LEU A 331 -18.37 -10.15 0.62
CA LEU A 331 -19.26 -10.89 1.51
C LEU A 331 -18.83 -10.78 2.98
N VAL A 332 -17.53 -10.86 3.26
CA VAL A 332 -16.97 -10.65 4.61
C VAL A 332 -17.29 -9.24 5.10
N LEU A 333 -17.11 -8.23 4.25
CA LEU A 333 -17.45 -6.85 4.58
C LEU A 333 -18.94 -6.71 4.95
N LEU A 334 -19.84 -7.32 4.17
CA LEU A 334 -21.30 -7.30 4.45
C LEU A 334 -21.64 -8.07 5.72
N ALA A 335 -21.00 -9.20 5.98
CA ALA A 335 -21.22 -9.98 7.21
C ALA A 335 -20.85 -9.19 8.48
N PHE A 336 -19.79 -8.37 8.42
CA PHE A 336 -19.37 -7.50 9.52
C PHE A 336 -20.11 -6.16 9.57
N SER A 337 -20.86 -5.80 8.53
CA SER A 337 -21.57 -4.52 8.44
C SER A 337 -22.49 -4.23 9.66
N PRO A 338 -23.30 -5.18 10.20
CA PRO A 338 -24.11 -4.91 11.36
C PRO A 338 -23.30 -4.58 12.63
N LEU A 339 -22.13 -5.21 12.80
CA LEU A 339 -21.25 -4.94 13.92
C LEU A 339 -20.61 -3.54 13.78
N ILE A 340 -20.18 -3.20 12.57
CA ILE A 340 -19.59 -1.88 12.26
C ILE A 340 -20.60 -0.77 12.56
N LEU A 341 -21.85 -0.91 12.12
CA LEU A 341 -22.92 0.07 12.36
C LEU A 341 -23.19 0.26 13.87
N ARG A 342 -23.15 -0.81 14.66
CA ARG A 342 -23.35 -0.73 16.12
C ARG A 342 -22.23 0.01 16.85
N VAL A 343 -21.00 -0.14 16.36
CA VAL A 343 -19.79 0.46 17.01
C VAL A 343 -19.55 1.89 16.54
N ALA A 344 -20.06 2.25 15.36
CA ALA A 344 -19.74 3.50 14.66
C ALA A 344 -20.22 4.79 15.36
N ASN A 345 -21.18 4.71 16.28
CA ASN A 345 -21.70 5.86 17.09
C ASN A 345 -21.98 7.12 16.25
N LEU A 346 -22.73 6.97 15.16
CA LEU A 346 -23.03 8.02 14.17
C LEU A 346 -24.43 8.61 14.38
N SER A 347 -24.68 9.77 13.78
CA SER A 347 -26.04 10.30 13.62
C SER A 347 -26.89 9.33 12.79
N VAL A 348 -28.21 9.38 12.94
CA VAL A 348 -29.16 8.54 12.17
C VAL A 348 -28.94 8.69 10.66
N THR A 349 -28.69 9.93 10.20
CA THR A 349 -28.41 10.23 8.79
C THR A 349 -27.09 9.61 8.32
N ALA A 350 -26.03 9.79 9.09
CA ALA A 350 -24.70 9.24 8.77
C ALA A 350 -24.70 7.70 8.82
N GLU A 351 -25.45 7.08 9.73
CA GLU A 351 -25.63 5.62 9.78
C GLU A 351 -26.33 5.10 8.52
N GLY A 352 -27.38 5.81 8.06
CA GLY A 352 -28.04 5.51 6.79
C GLY A 352 -27.10 5.59 5.58
N TYR A 353 -26.23 6.61 5.54
CA TYR A 353 -25.21 6.73 4.51
C TYR A 353 -24.17 5.62 4.62
N LEU A 354 -23.67 5.31 5.82
CA LEU A 354 -22.69 4.27 6.04
C LEU A 354 -23.22 2.90 5.58
N LYS A 355 -24.48 2.56 5.89
CA LYS A 355 -25.11 1.32 5.45
C LYS A 355 -25.12 1.19 3.92
N GLY A 356 -25.50 2.24 3.22
CA GLY A 356 -25.47 2.28 1.75
C GLY A 356 -24.04 2.21 1.19
N MET A 357 -23.10 2.95 1.79
CA MET A 357 -21.69 2.94 1.38
C MET A 357 -21.05 1.57 1.57
N LEU A 358 -21.33 0.84 2.66
CA LEU A 358 -20.80 -0.50 2.87
C LEU A 358 -21.31 -1.49 1.80
N LEU A 359 -22.56 -1.36 1.36
CA LEU A 359 -23.08 -2.15 0.25
C LEU A 359 -22.33 -1.87 -1.06
N ILE A 360 -22.11 -0.58 -1.36
CA ILE A 360 -21.34 -0.16 -2.53
C ILE A 360 -19.88 -0.63 -2.42
N CYS A 361 -19.27 -0.58 -1.23
CA CYS A 361 -17.92 -1.10 -0.99
C CYS A 361 -17.82 -2.61 -1.26
N ALA A 362 -18.83 -3.40 -0.90
CA ALA A 362 -18.82 -4.85 -1.16
C ALA A 362 -18.74 -5.13 -2.67
N TYR A 363 -19.50 -4.40 -3.47
CA TYR A 363 -19.41 -4.44 -4.93
C TYR A 363 -18.04 -3.97 -5.43
N TYR A 364 -17.56 -2.81 -4.94
CA TYR A 364 -16.26 -2.23 -5.29
C TYR A 364 -15.09 -3.21 -5.09
N MET A 365 -15.13 -4.08 -4.05
CA MET A 365 -14.07 -5.03 -3.75
C MET A 365 -13.77 -5.98 -4.90
N ILE A 366 -14.76 -6.30 -5.76
CA ILE A 366 -14.57 -7.19 -6.92
C ILE A 366 -13.64 -6.49 -7.94
N GLY A 367 -13.96 -5.27 -8.33
CA GLY A 367 -13.14 -4.49 -9.26
C GLY A 367 -11.73 -4.24 -8.72
N ARG A 368 -11.62 -3.82 -7.46
CA ARG A 368 -10.33 -3.58 -6.78
C ARG A 368 -9.44 -4.82 -6.74
N SER A 369 -10.03 -6.00 -6.49
CA SER A 369 -9.28 -7.25 -6.49
C SER A 369 -8.78 -7.62 -7.89
N VAL A 370 -9.64 -7.51 -8.91
CA VAL A 370 -9.27 -7.82 -10.29
C VAL A 370 -8.15 -6.90 -10.77
N ASN A 371 -8.29 -5.60 -10.58
CA ASN A 371 -7.30 -4.63 -11.06
C ASN A 371 -6.01 -4.70 -10.24
N GLY A 372 -6.08 -4.84 -8.91
CA GLY A 372 -4.90 -4.98 -8.06
C GLY A 372 -4.07 -6.21 -8.42
N VAL A 373 -4.69 -7.36 -8.65
CA VAL A 373 -3.98 -8.57 -9.05
C VAL A 373 -3.43 -8.45 -10.47
N THR A 374 -4.20 -7.86 -11.40
CA THR A 374 -3.81 -7.83 -12.81
C THR A 374 -2.82 -6.71 -13.09
N ILE A 375 -3.10 -5.46 -12.69
CA ILE A 375 -2.24 -4.30 -12.97
C ILE A 375 -1.00 -4.35 -12.09
N SER A 376 -1.19 -4.28 -10.76
CA SER A 376 -0.06 -4.17 -9.81
C SER A 376 0.68 -5.50 -9.64
N GLY A 377 0.00 -6.65 -9.78
CA GLY A 377 0.63 -7.96 -9.72
C GLY A 377 1.20 -8.41 -11.06
N ILE A 378 0.34 -8.81 -11.99
CA ILE A 378 0.75 -9.53 -13.22
C ILE A 378 1.47 -8.61 -14.21
N PHE A 379 0.90 -7.43 -14.54
CA PHE A 379 1.48 -6.53 -15.54
C PHE A 379 2.80 -5.94 -15.05
N CYS A 380 2.85 -5.51 -13.79
CA CYS A 380 4.09 -5.03 -13.20
C CYS A 380 5.16 -6.12 -13.19
N ALA A 381 4.85 -7.37 -12.81
CA ALA A 381 5.80 -8.48 -12.81
C ALA A 381 6.45 -8.73 -14.18
N GLY A 382 5.73 -8.44 -15.27
CA GLY A 382 6.22 -8.54 -16.65
C GLY A 382 6.77 -7.24 -17.25
N GLY A 383 6.87 -6.16 -16.47
CA GLY A 383 7.41 -4.86 -16.92
C GLY A 383 6.44 -4.01 -17.74
N ASP A 384 5.13 -4.34 -17.77
CA ASP A 384 4.09 -3.54 -18.43
C ASP A 384 3.47 -2.50 -17.47
N SER A 385 4.34 -1.79 -16.72
CA SER A 385 3.93 -0.81 -15.73
C SER A 385 3.30 0.46 -16.32
N LYS A 386 3.61 0.79 -17.58
CA LYS A 386 3.02 1.95 -18.27
C LYS A 386 1.52 1.84 -18.45
N PHE A 387 1.01 0.62 -18.65
CA PHE A 387 -0.42 0.40 -18.84
C PHE A 387 -1.21 0.82 -17.59
N GLY A 388 -0.73 0.51 -16.38
CA GLY A 388 -1.35 0.92 -15.12
C GLY A 388 -1.51 2.43 -15.03
N LEU A 389 -0.42 3.17 -15.31
CA LEU A 389 -0.44 4.64 -15.34
C LEU A 389 -1.48 5.21 -16.29
N TYR A 390 -1.49 4.75 -17.55
CA TYR A 390 -2.48 5.24 -18.53
C TYR A 390 -3.91 4.89 -18.12
N CYS A 391 -4.11 3.69 -17.58
CA CYS A 391 -5.40 3.22 -17.13
C CYS A 391 -5.96 4.10 -16.00
N ASP A 392 -5.15 4.41 -14.99
CA ASP A 392 -5.55 5.26 -13.87
C ASP A 392 -5.71 6.73 -14.26
N CYS A 393 -4.82 7.28 -15.09
CA CYS A 393 -4.98 8.63 -15.61
C CYS A 393 -6.33 8.80 -16.33
N ILE A 394 -6.68 7.89 -17.23
CA ILE A 394 -7.91 7.99 -18.02
C ILE A 394 -9.13 7.71 -17.14
N SER A 395 -9.14 6.58 -16.41
CA SER A 395 -10.33 6.19 -15.64
C SER A 395 -10.63 7.16 -14.49
N MET A 396 -9.61 7.55 -13.74
CA MET A 396 -9.79 8.37 -12.55
C MET A 396 -9.91 9.86 -12.89
N TRP A 397 -8.96 10.43 -13.64
CA TRP A 397 -8.89 11.86 -13.88
C TRP A 397 -9.69 12.35 -15.09
N CYS A 398 -9.80 11.55 -16.16
CA CYS A 398 -10.60 11.96 -17.32
C CYS A 398 -12.07 11.55 -17.20
N ILE A 399 -12.41 10.53 -16.40
CA ILE A 399 -13.78 10.01 -16.32
C ILE A 399 -14.38 10.22 -14.92
N MET A 400 -13.82 9.58 -13.89
CA MET A 400 -14.50 9.50 -12.58
C MET A 400 -14.48 10.79 -11.79
N VAL A 401 -13.36 11.52 -11.73
CA VAL A 401 -13.31 12.81 -11.03
C VAL A 401 -14.27 13.83 -11.68
N PRO A 402 -14.26 14.04 -13.01
CA PRO A 402 -15.24 14.92 -13.64
C PRO A 402 -16.69 14.47 -13.43
N LEU A 403 -17.00 13.19 -13.56
CA LEU A 403 -18.35 12.67 -13.32
C LEU A 403 -18.77 12.85 -11.86
N GLY A 404 -17.87 12.63 -10.91
CA GLY A 404 -18.12 12.86 -9.48
C GLY A 404 -18.41 14.33 -9.18
N LEU A 405 -17.65 15.27 -9.78
CA LEU A 405 -17.87 16.70 -9.65
C LEU A 405 -19.22 17.12 -10.27
N ILE A 406 -19.54 16.62 -11.47
CA ILE A 406 -20.83 16.88 -12.12
C ILE A 406 -21.97 16.31 -11.29
N ALA A 407 -21.88 15.09 -10.81
CA ALA A 407 -22.88 14.45 -9.97
C ALA A 407 -23.14 15.22 -8.68
N ALA A 408 -22.08 15.68 -8.01
CA ALA A 408 -22.17 16.37 -6.73
C ALA A 408 -22.65 17.83 -6.87
N PHE A 409 -22.07 18.61 -7.81
CA PHE A 409 -22.24 20.07 -7.84
C PHE A 409 -23.20 20.57 -8.92
N VAL A 410 -23.27 19.89 -10.06
CA VAL A 410 -24.16 20.27 -11.17
C VAL A 410 -25.54 19.60 -11.01
N LEU A 411 -25.51 18.26 -10.92
CA LEU A 411 -26.77 17.49 -10.81
C LEU A 411 -27.31 17.41 -9.37
N LYS A 412 -26.47 17.76 -8.36
CA LYS A 412 -26.83 17.74 -6.93
C LYS A 412 -27.49 16.43 -6.50
N LEU A 413 -26.91 15.33 -6.94
CA LEU A 413 -27.41 13.99 -6.63
C LEU A 413 -27.28 13.65 -5.13
N PRO A 414 -28.12 12.75 -4.60
CA PRO A 414 -27.96 12.26 -3.23
C PRO A 414 -26.56 11.69 -2.96
N VAL A 415 -26.10 11.81 -1.70
CA VAL A 415 -24.74 11.38 -1.27
C VAL A 415 -24.39 9.97 -1.72
N LEU A 416 -25.32 9.01 -1.60
CA LEU A 416 -25.07 7.62 -2.01
C LEU A 416 -24.94 7.48 -3.53
N ALA A 417 -25.64 8.28 -4.32
CA ALA A 417 -25.50 8.26 -5.78
C ALA A 417 -24.14 8.81 -6.21
N VAL A 418 -23.67 9.89 -5.58
CA VAL A 418 -22.32 10.43 -5.82
C VAL A 418 -21.26 9.39 -5.42
N TYR A 419 -21.41 8.78 -4.25
CA TYR A 419 -20.49 7.74 -3.77
C TYR A 419 -20.47 6.53 -4.70
N PHE A 420 -21.61 6.12 -5.23
CA PHE A 420 -21.68 5.04 -6.22
C PHE A 420 -20.94 5.41 -7.51
N VAL A 421 -21.17 6.61 -8.05
CA VAL A 421 -20.49 7.09 -9.26
C VAL A 421 -18.98 7.04 -9.09
N ILE A 422 -18.41 7.63 -8.02
CA ILE A 422 -16.95 7.62 -7.81
C ILE A 422 -16.39 6.23 -7.53
N SER A 423 -17.22 5.28 -7.08
CA SER A 423 -16.83 3.89 -6.83
C SER A 423 -16.87 3.01 -8.10
N LEU A 424 -17.26 3.56 -9.25
CA LEU A 424 -17.23 2.85 -10.54
C LEU A 424 -15.83 2.83 -11.18
N ASP A 425 -14.87 3.58 -10.65
CA ASP A 425 -13.50 3.70 -11.19
C ASP A 425 -12.84 2.35 -11.46
N GLU A 426 -12.99 1.40 -10.56
CA GLU A 426 -12.41 0.06 -10.71
C GLU A 426 -13.11 -0.79 -11.79
N PHE A 427 -14.39 -0.56 -12.04
CA PHE A 427 -15.14 -1.29 -13.06
C PHE A 427 -14.89 -0.73 -14.47
N VAL A 428 -14.73 0.58 -14.59
CA VAL A 428 -14.41 1.25 -15.86
C VAL A 428 -13.06 0.77 -16.41
N LYS A 429 -12.13 0.38 -15.55
CA LYS A 429 -10.82 -0.17 -15.94
C LYS A 429 -10.91 -1.59 -16.51
N ILE A 430 -11.86 -2.42 -16.05
CA ILE A 430 -11.90 -3.87 -16.36
C ILE A 430 -11.85 -4.19 -17.86
N PRO A 431 -12.61 -3.53 -18.76
CA PRO A 431 -12.53 -3.82 -20.19
C PRO A 431 -11.13 -3.59 -20.78
N ALA A 432 -10.48 -2.47 -20.40
CA ALA A 432 -9.13 -2.14 -20.86
C ALA A 432 -8.10 -3.14 -20.32
N VAL A 433 -8.21 -3.49 -19.05
CA VAL A 433 -7.36 -4.49 -18.36
C VAL A 433 -7.48 -5.86 -19.03
N TYR A 434 -8.70 -6.30 -19.32
CA TYR A 434 -8.95 -7.57 -20.01
C TYR A 434 -8.35 -7.60 -21.42
N LEU A 435 -8.52 -6.53 -22.18
CA LEU A 435 -7.94 -6.42 -23.52
C LEU A 435 -6.41 -6.43 -23.47
N ASN A 436 -5.80 -5.69 -22.53
CA ASN A 436 -4.35 -5.69 -22.38
C ASN A 436 -3.82 -7.04 -21.91
N TYR A 437 -4.52 -7.70 -20.99
CA TYR A 437 -4.18 -9.04 -20.52
C TYR A 437 -4.07 -10.04 -21.70
N LYS A 438 -5.03 -10.03 -22.62
CA LYS A 438 -5.04 -10.90 -23.82
C LYS A 438 -3.89 -10.63 -24.78
N LYS A 439 -3.32 -9.43 -24.78
CA LYS A 439 -2.17 -9.08 -25.66
C LYS A 439 -0.87 -9.72 -25.17
N TYR A 440 -0.82 -10.30 -23.98
CA TYR A 440 0.34 -10.94 -23.36
C TYR A 440 1.62 -10.09 -23.37
N ARG A 441 1.49 -8.75 -23.38
CA ARG A 441 2.64 -7.82 -23.34
C ARG A 441 3.44 -7.93 -22.05
N TRP A 442 2.79 -8.40 -20.99
CA TRP A 442 3.40 -8.65 -19.68
C TRP A 442 4.21 -9.96 -19.63
N VAL A 443 4.16 -10.81 -20.66
CA VAL A 443 4.91 -12.07 -20.72
C VAL A 443 6.31 -11.79 -21.25
N LYS A 444 7.17 -11.20 -20.40
CA LYS A 444 8.55 -10.84 -20.75
C LYS A 444 9.52 -11.30 -19.69
N ASP A 445 10.62 -11.86 -20.14
CA ASP A 445 11.81 -12.07 -19.31
C ASP A 445 12.70 -10.80 -19.38
N LEU A 446 12.74 -10.06 -18.27
CA LEU A 446 13.51 -8.81 -18.16
C LEU A 446 14.98 -9.07 -17.82
N THR A 447 15.36 -10.33 -17.57
CA THR A 447 16.72 -10.73 -17.24
C THR A 447 17.58 -11.05 -18.46
N VAL A 448 16.96 -11.12 -19.63
CA VAL A 448 17.67 -11.26 -20.92
C VAL A 448 18.09 -9.87 -21.38
N LYS A 449 19.39 -9.68 -21.59
CA LYS A 449 19.91 -8.45 -22.20
C LYS A 449 19.31 -8.32 -23.59
N THR A 450 18.37 -7.40 -23.78
CA THR A 450 18.05 -6.93 -25.13
C THR A 450 19.22 -6.06 -25.56
N ASP A 451 19.95 -6.48 -26.59
CA ASP A 451 20.92 -5.63 -27.26
C ASP A 451 20.27 -4.29 -27.61
N PRO A 452 20.94 -3.16 -27.38
CA PRO A 452 20.42 -1.88 -27.79
C PRO A 452 20.36 -1.83 -29.32
N THR A 453 19.14 -2.00 -29.89
CA THR A 453 18.85 -1.57 -31.26
C THR A 453 18.70 -0.07 -31.30
#